data_b0bbc7197a2f74939678a86ce52b75fc
#
_entry.id   b0bbc7197a2f74939678a86ce52b75fc
#
_cell.length_a   1.000
_cell.length_b   1.000
_cell.length_c   1.000
_cell.angle_alpha   90.00
_cell.angle_beta   90.00
_cell.angle_gamma   90.00
#
_symmetry.space_group_name_H-M   'P 1'
#
loop_
_entity.id
_entity.type
_entity.pdbx_description
1 polymer ?
#
loop_
_entity_poly.entity_id
_entity_poly.type
_entity_poly.pdbx_seq_one_letter_code
_entity_poly.pdbx_strand_id
1 'polypeptide(L)'
;MATIHLTNEQFIARVGDYRSNPGSFEFFGDKPALIDFYADWCGPCKMLAPVLEELSDELAGKVDVYKVNVDEEEELSMLFGIRSIPTLIFIEKNGTMHRSQGAMGKPQLKEAIEKFLL
;
A
#
# COMPACT_ATOMS: atom_id res chain seq x y z
N MET A 1 -3.31 6.51 -14.94
CA MET A 1 -3.47 5.47 -13.90
C MET A 1 -2.09 5.07 -13.42
N ALA A 2 -1.77 5.46 -12.20
CA ALA A 2 -0.42 5.30 -11.66
C ALA A 2 -0.32 4.28 -10.52
N THR A 3 -1.41 3.56 -10.18
CA THR A 3 -1.33 2.47 -9.22
C THR A 3 -0.60 1.28 -9.82
N ILE A 4 0.18 0.60 -8.99
CA ILE A 4 1.02 -0.53 -9.42
C ILE A 4 0.62 -1.76 -8.62
N HIS A 5 0.22 -2.83 -9.31
CA HIS A 5 -0.05 -4.11 -8.66
C HIS A 5 1.26 -4.78 -8.27
N LEU A 6 1.35 -5.24 -7.02
CA LEU A 6 2.54 -5.94 -6.52
C LEU A 6 2.25 -7.41 -6.30
N THR A 7 3.12 -8.25 -6.83
CA THR A 7 3.24 -9.65 -6.42
C THR A 7 4.23 -9.73 -5.25
N ASN A 8 4.33 -10.91 -4.63
CA ASN A 8 5.33 -11.14 -3.56
C ASN A 8 6.74 -10.82 -4.07
N GLU A 9 7.07 -11.27 -5.28
CA GLU A 9 8.40 -11.05 -5.88
C GLU A 9 8.66 -9.59 -6.21
N GLN A 10 7.65 -8.89 -6.71
CA GLN A 10 7.79 -7.46 -7.01
C GLN A 10 7.94 -6.63 -5.74
N PHE A 11 7.29 -7.05 -4.66
CA PHE A 11 7.47 -6.40 -3.37
C PHE A 11 8.93 -6.53 -2.91
N ILE A 12 9.49 -7.73 -3.01
CA ILE A 12 10.88 -7.99 -2.63
C ILE A 12 11.84 -7.14 -3.45
N ALA A 13 11.57 -6.98 -4.74
CA ALA A 13 12.43 -6.21 -5.63
C ALA A 13 12.32 -4.69 -5.45
N ARG A 14 11.12 -4.20 -5.11
CA ARG A 14 10.82 -2.76 -5.13
C ARG A 14 10.67 -2.12 -3.76
N VAL A 15 10.18 -2.88 -2.79
CA VAL A 15 9.80 -2.32 -1.49
C VAL A 15 10.72 -2.78 -0.38
N GLY A 16 10.97 -4.06 -0.27
CA GLY A 16 11.87 -4.59 0.74
C GLY A 16 11.97 -6.09 0.69
N ASP A 17 13.17 -6.63 0.93
CA ASP A 17 13.44 -8.06 0.86
C ASP A 17 13.29 -8.69 2.24
N TYR A 18 12.06 -9.07 2.58
CA TYR A 18 11.74 -9.70 3.86
C TYR A 18 12.18 -11.17 3.93
N ARG A 19 12.43 -11.80 2.78
CA ARG A 19 12.85 -13.21 2.73
C ARG A 19 14.31 -13.38 3.10
N SER A 20 15.17 -12.49 2.60
CA SER A 20 16.61 -12.54 2.86
C SER A 20 16.96 -11.97 4.23
N ASN A 21 16.15 -11.04 4.74
CA ASN A 21 16.41 -10.36 6.01
C ASN A 21 15.18 -10.42 6.92
N PRO A 22 14.77 -11.62 7.39
CA PRO A 22 13.60 -11.71 8.27
C PRO A 22 13.87 -10.97 9.59
N GLY A 23 12.92 -10.15 10.00
CA GLY A 23 13.03 -9.36 11.21
C GLY A 23 13.81 -8.06 11.07
N SER A 24 14.35 -7.78 9.88
CA SER A 24 15.11 -6.56 9.63
C SER A 24 14.68 -6.01 8.26
N PHE A 25 13.55 -5.29 8.26
CA PHE A 25 13.00 -4.74 7.03
C PHE A 25 13.72 -3.45 6.65
N GLU A 26 14.28 -3.42 5.44
CA GLU A 26 14.87 -2.23 4.85
C GLU A 26 14.01 -1.79 3.68
N PHE A 27 13.54 -0.54 3.71
CA PHE A 27 12.73 0.02 2.64
C PHE A 27 13.61 0.47 1.48
N PHE A 28 13.36 -0.07 0.28
CA PHE A 28 14.14 0.20 -0.92
C PHE A 28 13.65 1.42 -1.70
N GLY A 29 12.44 1.90 -1.42
CA GLY A 29 11.85 2.98 -2.20
C GLY A 29 12.60 4.29 -2.09
N ASP A 30 12.67 5.03 -3.19
CA ASP A 30 13.20 6.38 -3.22
C ASP A 30 12.13 7.43 -2.91
N LYS A 31 10.88 7.03 -2.86
CA LYS A 31 9.70 7.83 -2.52
C LYS A 31 8.90 7.15 -1.45
N PRO A 32 8.11 7.90 -0.66
CA PRO A 32 7.14 7.26 0.24
C PRO A 32 6.15 6.41 -0.56
N ALA A 33 5.56 5.43 0.09
CA ALA A 33 4.66 4.50 -0.56
C ALA A 33 3.37 4.32 0.22
N LEU A 34 2.29 4.05 -0.52
CA LEU A 34 1.00 3.66 0.02
C LEU A 34 0.65 2.30 -0.59
N ILE A 35 0.33 1.32 0.25
CA ILE A 35 -0.04 -0.02 -0.20
C ILE A 35 -1.47 -0.31 0.21
N ASP A 36 -2.33 -0.63 -0.77
CA ASP A 36 -3.72 -1.04 -0.55
C ASP A 36 -3.84 -2.56 -0.65
N PHE A 37 -4.15 -3.20 0.47
CA PHE A 37 -4.47 -4.63 0.51
C PHE A 37 -5.96 -4.80 0.30
N TYR A 38 -6.34 -5.48 -0.79
CA TYR A 38 -7.72 -5.57 -1.24
C TYR A 38 -8.06 -6.97 -1.76
N ALA A 39 -9.34 -7.22 -2.05
CA ALA A 39 -9.80 -8.39 -2.78
C ALA A 39 -10.90 -7.97 -3.76
N ASP A 40 -11.07 -8.74 -4.82
CA ASP A 40 -12.04 -8.41 -5.87
C ASP A 40 -13.50 -8.51 -5.38
N TRP A 41 -13.76 -9.34 -4.38
CA TRP A 41 -15.10 -9.54 -3.83
C TRP A 41 -15.46 -8.51 -2.74
N CYS A 42 -14.56 -7.66 -2.37
CA CYS A 42 -14.71 -6.72 -1.26
C CYS A 42 -15.40 -5.43 -1.73
N GLY A 43 -16.62 -5.19 -1.28
CA GLY A 43 -17.38 -3.99 -1.63
C GLY A 43 -16.68 -2.68 -1.27
N PRO A 44 -16.27 -2.48 -0.01
CA PRO A 44 -15.52 -1.27 0.38
C PRO A 44 -14.23 -1.05 -0.40
N CYS A 45 -13.54 -2.14 -0.77
CA CYS A 45 -12.34 -2.06 -1.60
C CYS A 45 -12.65 -1.49 -3.00
N LYS A 46 -13.80 -1.90 -3.57
CA LYS A 46 -14.23 -1.40 -4.88
C LYS A 46 -14.59 0.08 -4.83
N MET A 47 -15.13 0.55 -3.72
CA MET A 47 -15.41 1.97 -3.53
C MET A 47 -14.15 2.80 -3.42
N LEU A 48 -13.11 2.24 -2.80
CA LEU A 48 -11.83 2.92 -2.60
C LEU A 48 -10.99 2.96 -3.89
N ALA A 49 -11.13 1.97 -4.76
CA ALA A 49 -10.28 1.82 -5.95
C ALA A 49 -10.22 3.08 -6.84
N PRO A 50 -11.35 3.70 -7.24
CA PRO A 50 -11.27 4.91 -8.06
C PRO A 50 -10.63 6.10 -7.32
N VAL A 51 -10.81 6.19 -6.02
CA VAL A 51 -10.17 7.24 -5.21
C VAL A 51 -8.66 7.07 -5.24
N LEU A 52 -8.17 5.84 -5.10
CA LEU A 52 -6.74 5.56 -5.16
C LEU A 52 -6.16 5.86 -6.54
N GLU A 53 -6.88 5.54 -7.61
CA GLU A 53 -6.44 5.87 -8.96
C GLU A 53 -6.29 7.37 -9.15
N GLU A 54 -7.28 8.16 -8.72
CA GLU A 54 -7.21 9.61 -8.79
C GLU A 54 -6.02 10.15 -8.01
N LEU A 55 -5.84 9.69 -6.78
CA LEU A 55 -4.75 10.15 -5.93
C LEU A 55 -3.38 9.72 -6.47
N SER A 56 -3.28 8.52 -7.04
CA SER A 56 -2.03 8.08 -7.64
C SER A 56 -1.60 8.96 -8.80
N ASP A 57 -2.57 9.42 -9.60
CA ASP A 57 -2.30 10.33 -10.70
C ASP A 57 -1.90 11.72 -10.18
N GLU A 58 -2.60 12.22 -9.16
CA GLU A 58 -2.28 13.53 -8.55
C GLU A 58 -0.91 13.53 -7.87
N LEU A 59 -0.49 12.39 -7.33
CA LEU A 59 0.74 12.25 -6.55
C LEU A 59 1.89 11.60 -7.34
N ALA A 60 1.71 11.44 -8.66
CA ALA A 60 2.74 10.86 -9.51
C ALA A 60 4.07 11.60 -9.32
N GLY A 61 5.14 10.84 -9.10
CA GLY A 61 6.47 11.40 -8.83
C GLY A 61 6.73 11.78 -7.37
N LYS A 62 5.69 11.77 -6.52
CA LYS A 62 5.81 12.13 -5.09
C LYS A 62 5.58 10.94 -4.17
N VAL A 63 4.62 10.09 -4.51
CA VAL A 63 4.26 8.91 -3.72
C VAL A 63 3.99 7.76 -4.68
N ASP A 64 4.54 6.59 -4.38
CA ASP A 64 4.23 5.36 -5.11
C ASP A 64 3.00 4.72 -4.49
N VAL A 65 1.98 4.44 -5.30
CA VAL A 65 0.75 3.80 -4.83
C VAL A 65 0.68 2.38 -5.37
N TYR A 66 0.71 1.42 -4.46
CA TYR A 66 0.72 -0.01 -4.76
C TYR A 66 -0.59 -0.66 -4.36
N LYS A 67 -0.93 -1.74 -5.06
CA LYS A 67 -2.09 -2.57 -4.74
C LYS A 67 -1.66 -4.03 -4.60
N VAL A 68 -2.14 -4.70 -3.55
CA VAL A 68 -1.88 -6.11 -3.30
C VAL A 68 -3.21 -6.84 -3.15
N ASN A 69 -3.45 -7.81 -4.02
CA ASN A 69 -4.63 -8.67 -3.93
C ASN A 69 -4.35 -9.78 -2.91
N VAL A 70 -5.08 -9.76 -1.78
CA VAL A 70 -4.81 -10.69 -0.69
C VAL A 70 -5.08 -12.15 -1.05
N ASP A 71 -5.97 -12.40 -2.01
CA ASP A 71 -6.27 -13.76 -2.46
C ASP A 71 -5.16 -14.34 -3.33
N GLU A 72 -4.40 -13.48 -4.01
CA GLU A 72 -3.32 -13.88 -4.90
C GLU A 72 -1.95 -13.85 -4.23
N GLU A 73 -1.75 -12.94 -3.26
CA GLU A 73 -0.46 -12.73 -2.60
C GLU A 73 -0.56 -13.06 -1.11
N GLU A 74 -0.73 -14.33 -0.78
CA GLU A 74 -0.92 -14.78 0.60
C GLU A 74 0.30 -14.48 1.49
N GLU A 75 1.49 -14.62 0.96
CA GLU A 75 2.72 -14.39 1.71
C GLU A 75 2.81 -12.96 2.22
N LEU A 76 2.55 -11.97 1.37
CA LEU A 76 2.52 -10.57 1.77
C LEU A 76 1.42 -10.30 2.78
N SER A 77 0.24 -10.89 2.58
CA SER A 77 -0.89 -10.72 3.49
C SER A 77 -0.56 -11.24 4.88
N MET A 78 0.14 -12.35 4.97
CA MET A 78 0.60 -12.91 6.24
C MET A 78 1.70 -12.05 6.87
N LEU A 79 2.63 -11.57 6.07
CA LEU A 79 3.72 -10.72 6.54
C LEU A 79 3.17 -9.47 7.25
N PHE A 80 2.16 -8.85 6.68
CA PHE A 80 1.56 -7.64 7.24
C PHE A 80 0.42 -7.93 8.23
N GLY A 81 0.11 -9.21 8.46
CA GLY A 81 -0.95 -9.61 9.39
C GLY A 81 -2.31 -9.07 8.99
N ILE A 82 -2.63 -9.12 7.68
CA ILE A 82 -3.88 -8.58 7.17
C ILE A 82 -5.06 -9.47 7.62
N ARG A 83 -5.98 -8.88 8.37
CA ARG A 83 -7.17 -9.59 8.88
C ARG A 83 -8.46 -9.02 8.33
N SER A 84 -8.45 -7.77 7.91
CA SER A 84 -9.60 -7.11 7.32
C SER A 84 -9.14 -6.32 6.11
N ILE A 85 -10.03 -6.11 5.16
CA ILE A 85 -9.76 -5.36 3.94
C ILE A 85 -10.88 -4.33 3.72
N PRO A 86 -10.54 -3.16 3.14
CA PRO A 86 -9.19 -2.78 2.76
C PRO A 86 -8.33 -2.43 3.98
N THR A 87 -7.05 -2.73 3.89
CA THR A 87 -6.05 -2.24 4.84
C THR A 87 -5.03 -1.43 4.06
N LEU A 88 -4.74 -0.24 4.54
CA LEU A 88 -3.77 0.67 3.93
C LEU A 88 -2.51 0.73 4.78
N ILE A 89 -1.37 0.54 4.15
CA ILE A 89 -0.06 0.69 4.80
C ILE A 89 0.61 1.92 4.18
N PHE A 90 0.95 2.89 5.02
CA PHE A 90 1.67 4.10 4.63
C PHE A 90 3.13 3.93 5.04
N ILE A 91 4.04 3.99 4.08
CA ILE A 91 5.47 3.85 4.34
C ILE A 91 6.16 5.18 4.07
N GLU A 92 6.67 5.80 5.13
CA GLU A 92 7.46 7.02 5.01
C GLU A 92 8.77 6.72 4.29
N LYS A 93 9.39 7.75 3.73
CA LYS A 93 10.65 7.60 3.00
C LYS A 93 11.75 6.93 3.85
N ASN A 94 11.72 7.13 5.15
CA ASN A 94 12.66 6.49 6.08
C ASN A 94 12.30 5.06 6.46
N GLY A 95 11.20 4.51 5.93
CA GLY A 95 10.75 3.16 6.20
C GLY A 95 9.75 3.01 7.34
N THR A 96 9.43 4.09 8.05
CA THR A 96 8.43 4.05 9.11
C THR A 96 7.06 3.77 8.52
N MET A 97 6.32 2.83 9.11
CA MET A 97 5.02 2.39 8.61
C MET A 97 3.88 2.81 9.52
N HIS A 98 2.77 3.20 8.88
CA HIS A 98 1.51 3.49 9.55
C HIS A 98 0.43 2.64 8.91
N ARG A 99 -0.57 2.23 9.69
CA ARG A 99 -1.63 1.34 9.23
C ARG A 99 -2.99 1.98 9.45
N SER A 100 -3.88 1.81 8.47
CA SER A 100 -5.27 2.21 8.57
C SER A 100 -6.15 1.11 8.01
N GLN A 101 -7.26 0.81 8.67
CA GLN A 101 -8.21 -0.22 8.24
C GLN A 101 -9.52 0.42 7.83
N GLY A 102 -10.15 -0.17 6.79
CA GLY A 102 -11.42 0.30 6.27
C GLY A 102 -11.27 1.35 5.17
N ALA A 103 -12.35 1.54 4.42
CA ALA A 103 -12.39 2.51 3.34
C ALA A 103 -12.52 3.93 3.90
N MET A 104 -11.89 4.87 3.21
CA MET A 104 -11.99 6.30 3.50
C MET A 104 -12.45 7.04 2.27
N GLY A 105 -13.13 8.17 2.47
CA GLY A 105 -13.39 9.10 1.38
C GLY A 105 -12.11 9.79 0.92
N LYS A 106 -12.15 10.38 -0.26
CA LYS A 106 -10.97 11.05 -0.84
C LYS A 106 -10.39 12.13 0.08
N PRO A 107 -11.19 13.01 0.72
CA PRO A 107 -10.63 14.02 1.61
C PRO A 107 -9.85 13.44 2.79
N GLN A 108 -10.38 12.39 3.43
CA GLN A 108 -9.73 11.77 4.57
C GLN A 108 -8.45 11.05 4.16
N LEU A 109 -8.48 10.37 3.02
CA LEU A 109 -7.30 9.67 2.51
C LEU A 109 -6.20 10.66 2.11
N LYS A 110 -6.58 11.76 1.47
CA LYS A 110 -5.64 12.82 1.11
C LYS A 110 -5.00 13.43 2.35
N GLU A 111 -5.78 13.68 3.39
CA GLU A 111 -5.27 14.18 4.66
C GLU A 111 -4.27 13.22 5.30
N ALA A 112 -4.58 11.91 5.30
CA ALA A 112 -3.68 10.88 5.83
C ALA A 112 -2.36 10.83 5.05
N ILE A 113 -2.43 10.91 3.72
CA ILE A 113 -1.24 10.94 2.88
C ILE A 113 -0.38 12.16 3.18
N GLU A 114 -1.00 13.32 3.32
CA GLU A 114 -0.28 14.55 3.67
C GLU A 114 0.39 14.43 5.04
N LYS A 115 -0.32 13.85 6.00
CA LYS A 115 0.18 13.69 7.37
C LYS A 115 1.35 12.72 7.45
N PHE A 116 1.26 11.58 6.78
CA PHE A 116 2.25 10.51 6.93
C PHE A 116 3.34 10.51 5.87
N LEU A 117 3.05 10.96 4.66
CA LEU A 117 3.94 10.75 3.51
C LEU A 117 4.50 12.02 2.88
N LEU A 118 3.92 13.17 3.17
CA LEU A 118 4.35 14.43 2.54
C LEU A 118 4.98 15.43 3.51
#